data_fc5d8676fd8cf1e25edb043934d01e01
#
_entry.id   fc5d8676fd8cf1e25edb043934d01e01
#
_cell.length_a   1.000
_cell.length_b   1.000
_cell.length_c   1.000
_cell.angle_alpha   90.00
_cell.angle_beta   90.00
_cell.angle_gamma   90.00
#
_symmetry.space_group_name_H-M   'P 1'
#
loop_
_entity.id
_entity.type
_entity.pdbx_description
1 polymer ?
#
loop_
_entity_poly.entity_id
_entity_poly.type
_entity_poly.pdbx_seq_one_letter_code
_entity_poly.pdbx_strand_id
1 'polypeptide(L)'
;STSAQQEVSIDKAYIKATQKLLKNKKIKAAFERIEQLDPLTVKRHIELTEIEAPPFKEKKRAKVFADYFNQLGMDTVWIDSEGNVLGLLKGSQGGRTVALDAHLDTVFPEGTDVKVRIQNDTLYAPGIGDDTRGLSMLLTILETLKTEKIQPKDNILFV
;
A
#
# COMPACT_ATOMS: atom_id res chain seq x y z
N SER A 1 -36.67 -18.98 1.96
CA SER A 1 -36.72 -17.76 1.14
C SER A 1 -35.31 -17.38 0.76
N THR A 2 -34.91 -17.71 -0.47
CA THR A 2 -33.68 -17.30 -1.12
C THR A 2 -33.77 -15.81 -1.42
N SER A 3 -32.97 -14.98 -0.72
CA SER A 3 -32.82 -13.59 -1.10
C SER A 3 -32.12 -13.55 -2.46
N ALA A 4 -32.82 -13.10 -3.49
CA ALA A 4 -32.22 -12.79 -4.78
C ALA A 4 -31.16 -11.72 -4.58
N GLN A 5 -29.89 -12.05 -4.83
CA GLN A 5 -28.84 -11.05 -4.94
C GLN A 5 -29.21 -10.12 -6.10
N GLN A 6 -29.43 -8.87 -5.77
CA GLN A 6 -29.68 -7.84 -6.77
C GLN A 6 -28.40 -7.70 -7.62
N GLU A 7 -28.49 -8.04 -8.89
CA GLU A 7 -27.38 -7.90 -9.84
C GLU A 7 -27.02 -6.41 -9.97
N VAL A 8 -25.84 -6.04 -9.48
CA VAL A 8 -25.36 -4.65 -9.57
C VAL A 8 -24.95 -4.40 -11.01
N SER A 9 -25.69 -3.59 -11.72
CA SER A 9 -25.34 -3.17 -13.07
C SER A 9 -24.21 -2.13 -13.03
N ILE A 10 -23.07 -2.46 -13.63
CA ILE A 10 -21.95 -1.52 -13.77
C ILE A 10 -22.18 -0.67 -15.01
N ASP A 11 -22.05 0.65 -14.88
CA ASP A 11 -22.15 1.58 -16.02
C ASP A 11 -21.11 1.21 -17.10
N LYS A 12 -21.59 1.08 -18.32
CA LYS A 12 -20.76 0.74 -19.50
C LYS A 12 -19.60 1.72 -19.72
N ALA A 13 -19.73 2.98 -19.27
CA ALA A 13 -18.67 3.97 -19.33
C ALA A 13 -17.46 3.56 -18.49
N TYR A 14 -17.66 3.03 -17.26
CA TYR A 14 -16.58 2.53 -16.41
C TYR A 14 -15.93 1.29 -17.00
N ILE A 15 -16.72 0.36 -17.53
CA ILE A 15 -16.17 -0.84 -18.20
C ILE A 15 -15.25 -0.42 -19.36
N LYS A 16 -15.71 0.50 -20.22
CA LYS A 16 -14.93 1.00 -21.35
C LYS A 16 -13.65 1.72 -20.91
N ALA A 17 -13.74 2.54 -19.86
CA ALA A 17 -12.59 3.24 -19.29
C ALA A 17 -11.53 2.28 -18.75
N THR A 18 -11.95 1.27 -17.97
CA THR A 18 -11.04 0.24 -17.42
C THR A 18 -10.39 -0.57 -18.54
N GLN A 19 -11.15 -1.00 -19.54
CA GLN A 19 -10.60 -1.72 -20.70
C GLN A 19 -9.56 -0.88 -21.47
N LYS A 20 -9.78 0.44 -21.58
CA LYS A 20 -8.80 1.35 -22.18
C LYS A 20 -7.53 1.44 -21.36
N LEU A 21 -7.64 1.53 -20.02
CA LEU A 21 -6.48 1.52 -19.12
C LEU A 21 -5.67 0.24 -19.25
N LEU A 22 -6.31 -0.93 -19.26
CA LEU A 22 -5.64 -2.23 -19.40
C LEU A 22 -4.90 -2.40 -20.74
N LYS A 23 -5.27 -1.64 -21.77
CA LYS A 23 -4.56 -1.62 -23.07
C LYS A 23 -3.41 -0.61 -23.10
N ASN A 24 -3.28 0.26 -22.09
CA ASN A 24 -2.21 1.25 -22.05
C ASN A 24 -0.86 0.58 -21.77
N LYS A 25 0.14 0.88 -22.59
CA LYS A 25 1.50 0.29 -22.47
C LYS A 25 2.15 0.56 -21.13
N LYS A 26 1.99 1.77 -20.56
CA LYS A 26 2.55 2.11 -19.24
C LYS A 26 1.87 1.31 -18.12
N ILE A 27 0.56 1.10 -18.21
CA ILE A 27 -0.17 0.29 -17.22
C ILE A 27 0.26 -1.18 -17.31
N LYS A 28 0.46 -1.71 -18.50
CA LYS A 28 1.01 -3.07 -18.66
C LYS A 28 2.41 -3.18 -18.06
N ALA A 29 3.30 -2.23 -18.38
CA ALA A 29 4.63 -2.19 -17.78
C ALA A 29 4.58 -2.08 -16.25
N ALA A 30 3.61 -1.35 -15.69
CA ALA A 30 3.41 -1.27 -14.26
C ALA A 30 3.04 -2.63 -13.64
N PHE A 31 2.18 -3.43 -14.27
CA PHE A 31 1.88 -4.78 -13.79
C PHE A 31 3.11 -5.70 -13.84
N GLU A 32 3.87 -5.66 -14.93
CA GLU A 32 5.13 -6.41 -15.05
C GLU A 32 6.14 -5.96 -13.98
N ARG A 33 6.19 -4.66 -13.68
CA ARG A 33 7.04 -4.11 -12.62
C ARG A 33 6.64 -4.62 -11.24
N ILE A 34 5.34 -4.68 -10.93
CA ILE A 34 4.83 -5.21 -9.66
C ILE A 34 5.29 -6.67 -9.47
N GLU A 35 5.20 -7.50 -10.51
CA GLU A 35 5.70 -8.88 -10.46
C GLU A 35 7.22 -8.93 -10.19
N GLN A 36 8.00 -8.08 -10.86
CA GLN A 36 9.46 -7.98 -10.65
C GLN A 36 9.82 -7.52 -9.23
N LEU A 37 8.98 -6.69 -8.62
CA LEU A 37 9.18 -6.18 -7.27
C LEU A 37 8.73 -7.17 -6.18
N ASP A 38 8.14 -8.31 -6.52
CA ASP A 38 7.62 -9.24 -5.52
C ASP A 38 8.65 -9.64 -4.45
N PRO A 39 9.91 -10.01 -4.79
CA PRO A 39 10.90 -10.33 -3.76
C PRO A 39 11.22 -9.16 -2.82
N LEU A 40 11.21 -7.93 -3.33
CA LEU A 40 11.43 -6.72 -2.54
C LEU A 40 10.20 -6.40 -1.70
N THR A 41 9.00 -6.60 -2.25
CA THR A 41 7.74 -6.46 -1.51
C THR A 41 7.68 -7.41 -0.33
N VAL A 42 8.05 -8.69 -0.52
CA VAL A 42 8.12 -9.69 0.54
C VAL A 42 9.16 -9.28 1.60
N LYS A 43 10.33 -8.81 1.19
CA LYS A 43 11.36 -8.33 2.13
C LYS A 43 10.84 -7.19 3.01
N ARG A 44 10.24 -6.16 2.43
CA ARG A 44 9.65 -5.02 3.16
C ARG A 44 8.50 -5.45 4.07
N HIS A 45 7.69 -6.38 3.59
CA HIS A 45 6.60 -6.96 4.35
C HIS A 45 7.10 -7.63 5.63
N ILE A 46 8.14 -8.46 5.52
CA ILE A 46 8.79 -9.10 6.68
C ILE A 46 9.37 -8.03 7.61
N GLU A 47 10.12 -7.08 7.07
CA GLU A 47 10.76 -6.02 7.86
C GLU A 47 9.73 -5.18 8.65
N LEU A 48 8.64 -4.75 8.02
CA LEU A 48 7.57 -4.01 8.68
C LEU A 48 6.84 -4.87 9.73
N THR A 49 6.63 -6.15 9.46
CA THR A 49 5.98 -7.07 10.39
C THR A 49 6.82 -7.27 11.66
N GLU A 50 8.15 -7.41 11.52
CA GLU A 50 9.06 -7.64 12.65
C GLU A 50 9.31 -6.40 13.53
N ILE A 51 8.66 -5.28 13.22
CA ILE A 51 8.62 -4.11 14.11
C ILE A 51 7.32 -4.16 14.92
N GLU A 52 7.42 -4.35 16.23
CA GLU A 52 6.25 -4.30 17.10
C GLU A 52 5.52 -2.96 16.97
N ALA A 53 4.21 -3.01 16.85
CA ALA A 53 3.35 -1.83 16.78
C ALA A 53 2.03 -2.08 17.49
N PRO A 54 2.03 -2.24 18.84
CA PRO A 54 0.80 -2.31 19.61
C PRO A 54 0.06 -0.99 19.52
N PRO A 55 -1.27 -0.94 19.82
CA PRO A 55 -2.04 0.28 19.77
C PRO A 55 -1.39 1.41 20.58
N PHE A 56 -1.29 2.60 19.99
CA PHE A 56 -0.62 3.81 20.53
C PHE A 56 0.90 3.70 20.73
N LYS A 57 1.55 2.67 20.16
CA LYS A 57 3.02 2.47 20.22
C LYS A 57 3.65 2.22 18.84
N GLU A 58 3.00 2.68 17.77
CA GLU A 58 3.39 2.46 16.38
C GLU A 58 4.61 3.27 15.94
N LYS A 59 5.10 4.17 16.78
CA LYS A 59 6.12 5.18 16.44
C LYS A 59 7.34 4.62 15.71
N LYS A 60 7.81 3.43 16.08
CA LYS A 60 8.97 2.80 15.43
C LYS A 60 8.64 2.38 13.99
N ARG A 61 7.48 1.74 13.79
CA ARG A 61 7.02 1.31 12.47
C ARG A 61 6.69 2.54 11.59
N ALA A 62 6.01 3.53 12.16
CA ALA A 62 5.71 4.79 11.48
C ALA A 62 6.98 5.48 10.94
N LYS A 63 8.04 5.54 11.77
CA LYS A 63 9.30 6.12 11.32
C LYS A 63 9.90 5.37 10.13
N VAL A 64 9.98 4.05 10.19
CA VAL A 64 10.52 3.22 9.09
C VAL A 64 9.67 3.37 7.84
N PHE A 65 8.35 3.41 7.98
CA PHE A 65 7.44 3.59 6.86
C PHE A 65 7.59 4.97 6.20
N ALA A 66 7.72 6.03 7.00
CA ALA A 66 8.01 7.38 6.50
C ALA A 66 9.38 7.46 5.80
N ASP A 67 10.39 6.79 6.34
CA ASP A 67 11.72 6.70 5.72
C ASP A 67 11.64 6.03 4.33
N TYR A 68 10.82 4.99 4.16
CA TYR A 68 10.56 4.39 2.85
C TYR A 68 9.90 5.38 1.86
N PHE A 69 8.91 6.13 2.28
CA PHE A 69 8.29 7.14 1.42
C PHE A 69 9.31 8.17 0.93
N ASN A 70 10.19 8.64 1.82
CA ASN A 70 11.27 9.56 1.45
C ASN A 70 12.25 8.92 0.45
N GLN A 71 12.69 7.70 0.71
CA GLN A 71 13.61 6.96 -0.18
C GLN A 71 13.02 6.72 -1.58
N LEU A 72 11.71 6.49 -1.65
CA LEU A 72 10.99 6.28 -2.91
C LEU A 72 10.64 7.59 -3.63
N GLY A 73 11.04 8.74 -3.07
CA GLY A 73 10.85 10.03 -3.72
C GLY A 73 9.41 10.53 -3.69
N MET A 74 8.70 10.31 -2.57
CA MET A 74 7.40 10.95 -2.32
C MET A 74 7.55 12.47 -2.34
N ASP A 75 6.57 13.21 -2.87
CA ASP A 75 6.69 14.66 -3.00
C ASP A 75 6.62 15.39 -1.65
N THR A 76 5.84 14.87 -0.71
CA THR A 76 5.77 15.38 0.67
C THR A 76 5.49 14.22 1.61
N VAL A 77 6.22 14.13 2.73
CA VAL A 77 6.03 13.11 3.78
C VAL A 77 5.96 13.81 5.13
N TRP A 78 4.98 13.44 5.96
CA TRP A 78 4.90 13.91 7.34
C TRP A 78 4.26 12.86 8.23
N ILE A 79 4.49 13.00 9.51
CA ILE A 79 3.79 12.25 10.56
C ILE A 79 2.94 13.27 11.32
N ASP A 80 1.64 13.00 11.43
CA ASP A 80 0.73 13.91 12.11
C ASP A 80 0.77 13.74 13.65
N SER A 81 -0.07 14.52 14.36
CA SER A 81 -0.13 14.47 15.83
C SER A 81 -0.62 13.15 16.39
N GLU A 82 -1.39 12.40 15.61
CA GLU A 82 -1.92 11.08 16.00
C GLU A 82 -0.93 9.94 15.70
N GLY A 83 0.15 10.22 14.95
CA GLY A 83 1.15 9.24 14.57
C GLY A 83 0.92 8.63 13.19
N ASN A 84 -0.09 9.07 12.44
CA ASN A 84 -0.29 8.61 11.07
C ASN A 84 0.84 9.10 10.17
N VAL A 85 1.31 8.23 9.30
CA VAL A 85 2.28 8.57 8.25
C VAL A 85 1.54 8.95 7.00
N LEU A 86 1.76 10.17 6.52
CA LEU A 86 1.12 10.66 5.31
C LEU A 86 2.16 10.96 4.24
N GLY A 87 1.91 10.46 3.04
CA GLY A 87 2.73 10.70 1.85
C GLY A 87 1.88 11.25 0.72
N LEU A 88 2.17 12.46 0.25
CA LEU A 88 1.47 13.06 -0.88
C LEU A 88 2.27 12.88 -2.17
N LEU A 89 1.66 12.22 -3.13
CA LEU A 89 2.11 12.17 -4.53
C LEU A 89 1.25 13.14 -5.35
N LYS A 90 1.87 14.21 -5.85
CA LYS A 90 1.16 15.26 -6.59
C LYS A 90 0.76 14.78 -7.98
N GLY A 91 -0.50 14.99 -8.33
CA GLY A 91 -1.02 14.76 -9.68
C GLY A 91 -0.61 15.87 -10.65
N SER A 92 -0.67 15.56 -11.95
CA SER A 92 -0.31 16.52 -13.01
C SER A 92 -1.30 17.68 -13.17
N GLN A 93 -2.54 17.49 -12.73
CA GLN A 93 -3.60 18.50 -12.85
C GLN A 93 -4.02 19.08 -11.48
N GLY A 94 -3.65 18.42 -10.39
CA GLY A 94 -4.18 18.75 -9.06
C GLY A 94 -5.68 18.43 -8.95
N GLY A 95 -6.40 19.18 -8.13
CA GLY A 95 -7.85 19.06 -7.98
C GLY A 95 -8.22 18.03 -6.91
N ARG A 96 -8.68 16.83 -7.32
CA ARG A 96 -9.08 15.78 -6.37
C ARG A 96 -7.87 15.11 -5.76
N THR A 97 -8.09 14.50 -4.59
CA THR A 97 -7.11 13.61 -3.95
C THR A 97 -7.77 12.25 -3.71
N VAL A 98 -7.10 11.19 -4.13
CA VAL A 98 -7.48 9.82 -3.84
C VAL A 98 -6.63 9.34 -2.68
N ALA A 99 -7.23 8.84 -1.61
CA ALA A 99 -6.50 8.24 -0.50
C ALA A 99 -6.35 6.73 -0.72
N LEU A 100 -5.17 6.24 -0.42
CA LEU A 100 -4.84 4.81 -0.28
C LEU A 100 -4.30 4.63 1.12
N ASP A 101 -4.93 3.78 1.92
CA ASP A 101 -4.57 3.62 3.33
C ASP A 101 -4.29 2.17 3.73
N ALA A 102 -3.46 2.02 4.76
CA ALA A 102 -3.18 0.79 5.45
C ALA A 102 -2.76 1.12 6.89
N HIS A 103 -3.29 0.41 7.90
CA HIS A 103 -3.02 0.79 9.28
C HIS A 103 -1.66 0.28 9.78
N LEU A 104 -1.05 1.08 10.67
CA LEU A 104 0.27 0.78 11.25
C LEU A 104 0.21 -0.18 12.45
N ASP A 105 -0.87 -0.10 13.23
CA ASP A 105 -0.99 -0.85 14.47
C ASP A 105 -1.34 -2.33 14.25
N THR A 106 -1.18 -3.09 15.32
CA THR A 106 -1.69 -4.46 15.43
C THR A 106 -2.41 -4.62 16.77
N VAL A 107 -3.30 -5.60 16.84
CA VAL A 107 -4.03 -5.93 18.10
C VAL A 107 -3.17 -6.66 19.13
N PHE A 108 -1.90 -6.93 18.82
CA PHE A 108 -1.02 -7.71 19.67
C PHE A 108 -0.33 -6.83 20.73
N PRO A 109 -0.27 -7.26 22.00
CA PRO A 109 0.36 -6.48 23.05
C PRO A 109 1.89 -6.40 22.87
N GLU A 110 2.48 -5.39 23.51
CA GLU A 110 3.93 -5.23 23.59
C GLU A 110 4.63 -6.48 24.14
N GLY A 111 5.78 -6.85 23.55
CA GLY A 111 6.51 -8.05 23.88
C GLY A 111 6.01 -9.32 23.17
N THR A 112 5.03 -9.19 22.28
CA THR A 112 4.64 -10.29 21.39
C THR A 112 5.77 -10.61 20.42
N ASP A 113 6.14 -11.90 20.29
CA ASP A 113 7.11 -12.32 19.27
C ASP A 113 6.52 -12.15 17.87
N VAL A 114 6.97 -11.12 17.17
CA VAL A 114 6.56 -10.77 15.80
C VAL A 114 7.51 -11.29 14.72
N LYS A 115 8.45 -12.19 15.09
CA LYS A 115 9.37 -12.78 14.12
C LYS A 115 8.63 -13.59 13.07
N VAL A 116 8.96 -13.33 11.81
CA VAL A 116 8.35 -14.02 10.68
C VAL A 116 8.99 -15.38 10.48
N ARG A 117 8.15 -16.40 10.43
CA ARG A 117 8.52 -17.75 10.04
C ARG A 117 8.06 -18.03 8.62
N ILE A 118 8.93 -18.61 7.83
CA ILE A 118 8.61 -19.03 6.46
C ILE A 118 8.50 -20.54 6.45
N GLN A 119 7.34 -21.04 6.05
CA GLN A 119 7.13 -22.48 5.88
C GLN A 119 6.44 -22.72 4.54
N ASN A 120 7.13 -23.43 3.65
CA ASN A 120 6.75 -23.50 2.25
C ASN A 120 6.60 -22.09 1.67
N ASP A 121 5.54 -21.81 0.92
CA ASP A 121 5.26 -20.49 0.33
C ASP A 121 4.40 -19.59 1.24
N THR A 122 4.41 -19.83 2.55
CA THR A 122 3.56 -19.09 3.50
C THR A 122 4.40 -18.41 4.57
N LEU A 123 4.07 -17.15 4.84
CA LEU A 123 4.63 -16.34 5.94
C LEU A 123 3.71 -16.42 7.15
N TYR A 124 4.28 -16.63 8.33
CA TYR A 124 3.56 -16.72 9.61
C TYR A 124 4.15 -15.73 10.61
N ALA A 125 3.38 -14.77 11.05
CA ALA A 125 3.66 -13.90 12.18
C ALA A 125 2.39 -13.19 12.67
N PRO A 126 2.33 -12.71 13.92
CA PRO A 126 1.30 -11.79 14.35
C PRO A 126 1.26 -10.51 13.50
N GLY A 127 0.08 -10.14 12.97
CA GLY A 127 -0.07 -8.92 12.15
C GLY A 127 0.46 -9.00 10.71
N ILE A 128 0.90 -10.19 10.24
CA ILE A 128 1.49 -10.35 8.90
C ILE A 128 0.50 -10.07 7.77
N GLY A 129 -0.78 -10.40 7.95
CA GLY A 129 -1.83 -10.14 6.96
C GLY A 129 -2.62 -8.88 7.25
N ASP A 130 -2.65 -8.42 8.51
CA ASP A 130 -3.47 -7.33 9.02
C ASP A 130 -2.64 -6.38 9.91
N ASP A 131 -2.08 -5.26 9.37
CA ASP A 131 -2.15 -4.90 7.94
C ASP A 131 -0.75 -4.60 7.35
N THR A 132 0.31 -5.26 7.82
CA THR A 132 1.65 -5.05 7.24
C THR A 132 1.73 -5.46 5.76
N ARG A 133 0.80 -6.32 5.31
CA ARG A 133 0.66 -6.59 3.88
C ARG A 133 0.19 -5.36 3.12
N GLY A 134 -0.82 -4.65 3.62
CA GLY A 134 -1.28 -3.37 3.06
C GLY A 134 -0.17 -2.34 2.98
N LEU A 135 0.58 -2.14 4.09
CA LEU A 135 1.73 -1.24 4.11
C LEU A 135 2.76 -1.57 3.01
N SER A 136 3.12 -2.85 2.86
CA SER A 136 4.08 -3.26 1.82
C SER A 136 3.55 -3.06 0.41
N MET A 137 2.24 -3.24 0.19
CA MET A 137 1.58 -2.96 -1.09
C MET A 137 1.59 -1.48 -1.44
N LEU A 138 1.36 -0.58 -0.48
CA LEU A 138 1.45 0.87 -0.69
C LEU A 138 2.85 1.27 -1.18
N LEU A 139 3.91 0.73 -0.58
CA LEU A 139 5.29 0.98 -1.02
C LEU A 139 5.54 0.46 -2.44
N THR A 140 5.03 -0.72 -2.78
CA THR A 140 5.18 -1.31 -4.11
C THR A 140 4.44 -0.50 -5.17
N ILE A 141 3.25 0.00 -4.86
CA ILE A 141 2.48 0.89 -5.75
C ILE A 141 3.26 2.18 -6.00
N LEU A 142 3.74 2.84 -4.93
CA LEU A 142 4.53 4.07 -5.05
C LEU A 142 5.78 3.85 -5.92
N GLU A 143 6.57 2.83 -5.62
CA GLU A 143 7.78 2.51 -6.37
C GLU A 143 7.49 2.24 -7.84
N THR A 144 6.42 1.50 -8.13
CA THR A 144 5.99 1.23 -9.49
C THR A 144 5.63 2.52 -10.23
N LEU A 145 4.84 3.40 -9.62
CA LEU A 145 4.47 4.69 -10.22
C LEU A 145 5.71 5.54 -10.53
N LYS A 146 6.66 5.60 -9.60
CA LYS A 146 7.91 6.37 -9.78
C LYS A 146 8.80 5.74 -10.85
N THR A 147 9.04 4.43 -10.82
CA THR A 147 9.92 3.72 -11.75
C THR A 147 9.40 3.76 -13.19
N GLU A 148 8.11 3.50 -13.38
CA GLU A 148 7.47 3.52 -14.69
C GLU A 148 7.09 4.94 -15.15
N LYS A 149 7.44 5.97 -14.36
CA LYS A 149 7.14 7.38 -14.64
C LYS A 149 5.66 7.58 -14.98
N ILE A 150 4.81 6.96 -14.19
CA ILE A 150 3.36 7.12 -14.27
C ILE A 150 2.98 8.27 -13.36
N GLN A 151 2.60 9.39 -13.96
CA GLN A 151 2.08 10.52 -13.21
C GLN A 151 0.56 10.48 -13.21
N PRO A 152 -0.08 10.35 -12.02
CA PRO A 152 -1.52 10.42 -11.92
C PRO A 152 -2.03 11.81 -12.30
N LYS A 153 -3.30 11.91 -12.69
CA LYS A 153 -3.95 13.22 -12.95
C LYS A 153 -4.27 13.93 -11.64
N ASP A 154 -4.95 13.23 -10.75
CA ASP A 154 -5.31 13.69 -9.41
C ASP A 154 -4.17 13.38 -8.43
N ASN A 155 -4.17 14.01 -7.27
CA ASN A 155 -3.23 13.68 -6.21
C ASN A 155 -3.52 12.29 -5.65
N ILE A 156 -2.48 11.61 -5.14
CA ILE A 156 -2.64 10.39 -4.33
C ILE A 156 -2.07 10.69 -2.95
N LEU A 157 -2.89 10.47 -1.93
CA LEU A 157 -2.48 10.52 -0.52
C LEU A 157 -2.34 9.08 -0.02
N PHE A 158 -1.14 8.72 0.36
CA PHE A 158 -0.85 7.46 1.03
C PHE A 158 -0.88 7.70 2.54
N VAL A 159 -1.61 6.87 3.28
CA VAL A 159 -1.81 7.01 4.73
C VAL A 159 -1.45 5.71 5.43
#